data_f190c132948d9ee7e9c87cf0d72653ac
#
_entry.id   f190c132948d9ee7e9c87cf0d72653ac
#
_cell.length_a   1.000
_cell.length_b   1.000
_cell.length_c   1.000
_cell.angle_alpha   90.00
_cell.angle_beta   90.00
_cell.angle_gamma   90.00
#
_symmetry.space_group_name_H-M   'P 1'
#
loop_
_entity.id
_entity.type
_entity.pdbx_description
1 polymer ?
#
loop_
_entity_poly.entity_id
_entity_poly.type
_entity_poly.pdbx_seq_one_letter_code
_entity_poly.pdbx_strand_id
1 'polypeptide(L)'
;MAISRGQLVKELEPGLNALFGLEYKNYANEHTQIFDQENSDRAFEEEVMLSGFANAQVKAEGQGVVFDSANETFTARYTHETIALAFAITEEAVEDNLYDRIASRYTKALARSMANAKQVKA
;
A
#
# COMPACT_ATOMS: atom_id res chain seq x y z
N MET A 1 -0.90 43.46 -14.50
CA MET A 1 -0.58 42.72 -13.25
C MET A 1 0.38 41.60 -13.61
N ALA A 2 1.58 41.59 -13.09
CA ALA A 2 2.54 40.53 -13.37
C ALA A 2 2.27 39.32 -12.51
N ILE A 3 2.07 38.14 -13.09
CA ILE A 3 1.93 36.88 -12.37
C ILE A 3 3.33 36.45 -11.92
N SER A 4 3.53 36.29 -10.64
CA SER A 4 4.83 35.84 -10.11
C SER A 4 5.01 34.32 -10.33
N ARG A 5 6.26 33.89 -10.55
CA ARG A 5 6.61 32.47 -10.67
C ARG A 5 6.10 31.61 -9.48
N GLY A 6 6.14 32.17 -8.28
CA GLY A 6 5.65 31.48 -7.08
C GLY A 6 4.15 31.22 -7.07
N GLN A 7 3.36 32.01 -7.79
CA GLN A 7 1.93 31.78 -7.94
C GLN A 7 1.64 30.63 -8.92
N LEU A 8 2.37 30.58 -10.04
CA LEU A 8 2.24 29.48 -11.01
C LEU A 8 2.56 28.11 -10.39
N VAL A 9 3.58 28.03 -9.57
CA VAL A 9 3.96 26.79 -8.89
C VAL A 9 2.87 26.36 -7.91
N LYS A 10 2.27 27.29 -7.16
CA LYS A 10 1.18 26.98 -6.20
C LYS A 10 -0.11 26.53 -6.89
N GLU A 11 -0.39 27.02 -8.07
CA GLU A 11 -1.57 26.59 -8.84
C GLU A 11 -1.34 25.23 -9.53
N LEU A 12 -0.11 24.94 -9.92
CA LEU A 12 0.26 23.70 -10.58
C LEU A 12 0.14 22.48 -9.63
N GLU A 13 0.52 22.63 -8.39
CA GLU A 13 0.58 21.55 -7.40
C GLU A 13 -0.78 20.86 -7.18
N PRO A 14 -1.91 21.56 -6.95
CA PRO A 14 -3.22 20.92 -6.80
C PRO A 14 -3.65 20.15 -8.06
N GLY A 15 -3.37 20.67 -9.24
CA GLY A 15 -3.67 20.02 -10.51
C GLY A 15 -2.91 18.71 -10.70
N LEU A 16 -1.63 18.69 -10.36
CA LEU A 16 -0.79 17.48 -10.43
C LEU A 16 -1.21 16.44 -9.39
N ASN A 17 -1.57 16.86 -8.19
CA ASN A 17 -2.09 15.95 -7.16
C ASN A 17 -3.42 15.32 -7.56
N ALA A 18 -4.32 16.07 -8.17
CA ALA A 18 -5.59 15.55 -8.68
C ALA A 18 -5.36 14.57 -9.83
N LEU A 19 -4.45 14.87 -10.74
CA LEU A 19 -4.08 13.98 -11.84
C LEU A 19 -3.43 12.69 -11.34
N PHE A 20 -2.56 12.76 -10.35
CA PHE A 20 -1.95 11.60 -9.71
C PHE A 20 -3.03 10.69 -9.10
N GLY A 21 -3.95 11.24 -8.33
CA GLY A 21 -5.02 10.48 -7.70
C GLY A 21 -5.95 9.81 -8.72
N LEU A 22 -6.27 10.50 -9.81
CA LEU A 22 -7.07 9.94 -10.88
C LEU A 22 -6.36 8.79 -11.59
N GLU A 23 -5.10 8.97 -11.95
CA GLU A 23 -4.32 7.97 -12.65
C GLU A 23 -4.00 6.77 -11.77
N TYR A 24 -3.70 6.98 -10.50
CA TYR A 24 -3.46 5.90 -9.55
C TYR A 24 -4.68 4.97 -9.38
N LYS A 25 -5.88 5.52 -9.41
CA LYS A 25 -7.14 4.75 -9.33
C LYS A 25 -7.42 3.91 -10.58
N ASN A 26 -6.83 4.25 -11.72
CA ASN A 26 -7.01 3.49 -12.95
C ASN A 26 -6.31 2.12 -12.92
N TYR A 27 -5.38 1.91 -12.01
CA TYR A 27 -4.68 0.63 -11.85
C TYR A 27 -5.39 -0.24 -10.81
N ALA A 28 -5.85 -1.41 -11.25
CA ALA A 28 -6.52 -2.37 -10.38
C ALA A 28 -5.54 -2.99 -9.37
N ASN A 29 -6.01 -3.18 -8.15
CA ASN A 29 -5.26 -3.89 -7.10
C ASN A 29 -5.42 -5.40 -7.29
N GLU A 30 -4.56 -6.02 -8.06
CA GLU A 30 -4.61 -7.46 -8.34
C GLU A 30 -4.25 -8.30 -7.11
N HIS A 31 -3.41 -7.78 -6.22
CA HIS A 31 -3.00 -8.48 -5.00
C HIS A 31 -4.16 -8.79 -4.05
N THR A 32 -5.25 -8.01 -4.09
CA THR A 32 -6.44 -8.25 -3.26
C THR A 32 -7.21 -9.51 -3.63
N GLN A 33 -6.93 -10.09 -4.81
CA GLN A 33 -7.51 -11.37 -5.22
C GLN A 33 -6.82 -12.58 -4.57
N ILE A 34 -5.61 -12.41 -4.09
CA ILE A 34 -4.77 -13.47 -3.54
C ILE A 34 -4.58 -13.28 -2.03
N PHE A 35 -4.43 -12.04 -1.59
CA PHE A 35 -4.14 -11.68 -0.20
C PHE A 35 -5.30 -10.91 0.42
N ASP A 36 -5.58 -11.19 1.67
CA ASP A 36 -6.46 -10.38 2.49
C ASP A 36 -5.75 -9.07 2.87
N GLN A 37 -6.49 -7.98 2.87
CA GLN A 37 -5.96 -6.66 3.18
C GLN A 37 -6.45 -6.22 4.56
N GLU A 38 -5.52 -5.98 5.46
CA GLU A 38 -5.79 -5.48 6.80
C GLU A 38 -5.04 -4.17 7.06
N ASN A 39 -5.52 -3.40 8.03
CA ASN A 39 -4.87 -2.18 8.47
C ASN A 39 -4.07 -2.46 9.75
N SER A 40 -2.88 -1.88 9.84
CA SER A 40 -2.02 -1.99 11.00
C SER A 40 -1.51 -0.63 11.45
N ASP A 41 -1.43 -0.44 12.76
CA ASP A 41 -0.89 0.76 13.41
C ASP A 41 0.53 0.53 13.96
N ARG A 42 1.10 -0.66 13.72
CA ARG A 42 2.39 -1.08 14.26
C ARG A 42 3.47 -1.09 13.19
N ALA A 43 4.73 -1.18 13.61
CA ALA A 43 5.87 -1.32 12.71
C ALA A 43 5.93 -2.69 12.03
N PHE A 44 5.40 -3.71 12.66
CA PHE A 44 5.28 -5.08 12.14
C PHE A 44 4.09 -5.78 12.75
N GLU A 45 3.57 -6.77 12.08
CA GLU A 45 2.55 -7.69 12.56
C GLU A 45 3.08 -9.12 12.57
N GLU A 46 2.69 -9.89 13.57
CA GLU A 46 3.01 -11.30 13.67
C GLU A 46 1.74 -12.14 13.73
N GLU A 47 1.66 -13.13 12.87
CA GLU A 47 0.61 -14.12 12.87
C GLU A 47 1.18 -15.46 13.28
N VAL A 48 0.49 -16.11 14.21
CA VAL A 48 0.88 -17.42 14.74
C VAL A 48 -0.16 -18.45 14.33
N MET A 49 0.30 -19.48 13.65
CA MET A 49 -0.54 -20.62 13.36
C MET A 49 -0.55 -21.58 14.54
N LEU A 50 -1.74 -21.81 15.09
CA LEU A 50 -1.94 -22.77 16.16
C LEU A 50 -2.27 -24.15 15.57
N SER A 51 -1.70 -25.21 16.15
CA SER A 51 -2.17 -26.57 15.87
C SER A 51 -3.60 -26.70 16.39
N GLY A 52 -4.48 -27.32 15.64
CA GLY A 52 -5.84 -27.59 16.12
C GLY A 52 -5.84 -28.53 17.33
N PHE A 53 -7.00 -28.71 17.90
CA PHE A 53 -7.22 -29.75 18.90
C PHE A 53 -7.41 -31.12 18.24
N ALA A 54 -7.09 -32.17 18.94
CA ALA A 54 -7.44 -33.54 18.54
C ALA A 54 -8.98 -33.75 18.50
N ASN A 55 -9.39 -34.80 17.86
CA ASN A 55 -10.82 -35.14 17.83
C ASN A 55 -11.40 -35.30 19.23
N ALA A 56 -12.55 -34.69 19.46
CA ALA A 56 -13.24 -34.86 20.72
C ALA A 56 -13.56 -36.34 20.98
N GLN A 57 -13.27 -36.79 22.20
CA GLN A 57 -13.52 -38.17 22.62
C GLN A 57 -14.89 -38.36 23.24
N VAL A 58 -15.44 -39.53 23.06
CA VAL A 58 -16.69 -39.91 23.70
C VAL A 58 -16.47 -40.04 25.21
N LYS A 59 -17.23 -39.26 25.99
CA LYS A 59 -17.19 -39.31 27.45
C LYS A 59 -18.17 -40.34 27.98
N ALA A 60 -17.69 -41.28 28.77
CA ALA A 60 -18.57 -42.19 29.51
C ALA A 60 -19.15 -41.51 30.76
N GLU A 61 -20.29 -41.98 31.20
CA GLU A 61 -20.94 -41.45 32.38
C GLU A 61 -20.07 -41.67 33.64
N GLY A 62 -19.86 -40.58 34.40
CA GLY A 62 -19.00 -40.60 35.58
C GLY A 62 -17.51 -40.38 35.34
N GLN A 63 -17.06 -40.27 34.10
CA GLN A 63 -15.67 -39.91 33.78
C GLN A 63 -15.45 -38.40 33.66
N GLY A 64 -14.23 -37.95 33.97
CA GLY A 64 -13.82 -36.55 33.77
C GLY A 64 -13.69 -36.19 32.29
N VAL A 65 -13.69 -34.88 32.00
CA VAL A 65 -13.43 -34.34 30.67
C VAL A 65 -11.95 -34.41 30.39
N VAL A 66 -11.55 -34.81 29.18
CA VAL A 66 -10.17 -34.82 28.76
C VAL A 66 -9.78 -33.41 28.29
N PHE A 67 -8.65 -32.90 28.77
CA PHE A 67 -8.09 -31.63 28.34
C PHE A 67 -7.10 -31.87 27.20
N ASP A 68 -7.18 -31.03 26.18
CA ASP A 68 -6.23 -31.04 25.09
C ASP A 68 -5.52 -29.68 25.01
N SER A 69 -4.37 -29.64 24.38
CA SER A 69 -3.56 -28.42 24.23
C SER A 69 -3.25 -28.15 22.76
N ALA A 70 -3.36 -26.90 22.37
CA ALA A 70 -2.88 -26.42 21.06
C ALA A 70 -1.47 -25.84 21.21
N ASN A 71 -0.60 -26.17 20.27
CA ASN A 71 0.77 -25.65 20.22
C ASN A 71 0.93 -24.67 19.04
N GLU A 72 1.82 -23.71 19.22
CA GLU A 72 2.24 -22.82 18.13
C GLU A 72 3.12 -23.60 17.15
N THR A 73 2.72 -23.67 15.88
CA THR A 73 3.44 -24.44 14.86
C THR A 73 4.25 -23.58 13.94
N PHE A 74 3.76 -22.39 13.59
CA PHE A 74 4.38 -21.51 12.64
C PHE A 74 4.09 -20.06 13.00
N THR A 75 5.10 -19.20 12.89
CA THR A 75 4.99 -17.75 13.09
C THR A 75 5.43 -17.04 11.82
N ALA A 76 4.55 -16.19 11.26
CA ALA A 76 4.86 -15.31 10.15
C ALA A 76 4.97 -13.87 10.67
N ARG A 77 6.05 -13.17 10.28
CA ARG A 77 6.26 -11.77 10.60
C ARG A 77 6.18 -10.93 9.34
N TYR A 78 5.31 -9.95 9.34
CA TYR A 78 5.13 -8.98 8.27
C TYR A 78 5.67 -7.63 8.72
N THR A 79 6.74 -7.17 8.08
CA THR A 79 7.38 -5.89 8.38
C THR A 79 6.92 -4.84 7.37
N HIS A 80 6.46 -3.69 7.86
CA HIS A 80 6.05 -2.59 7.01
C HIS A 80 7.24 -1.89 6.38
N GLU A 81 7.14 -1.61 5.09
CA GLU A 81 8.13 -0.85 4.33
C GLU A 81 7.51 0.39 3.71
N THR A 82 8.26 1.46 3.67
CA THR A 82 7.83 2.70 3.01
C THR A 82 8.30 2.70 1.56
N ILE A 83 7.37 2.87 0.62
CA ILE A 83 7.66 3.01 -0.79
C ILE A 83 7.51 4.49 -1.14
N ALA A 84 8.56 5.08 -1.68
CA ALA A 84 8.57 6.48 -2.06
C ALA A 84 9.31 6.70 -3.38
N LEU A 85 8.81 7.61 -4.18
CA LEU A 85 9.43 8.06 -5.41
C LEU A 85 9.04 9.52 -5.65
N ALA A 86 9.96 10.32 -6.13
CA ALA A 86 9.72 11.72 -6.43
C ALA A 86 10.32 12.11 -7.78
N PHE A 87 9.77 13.15 -8.39
CA PHE A 87 10.38 13.82 -9.52
C PHE A 87 10.42 15.33 -9.28
N ALA A 88 11.31 16.02 -9.97
CA ALA A 88 11.44 17.46 -9.92
C ALA A 88 11.27 18.06 -11.31
N ILE A 89 10.69 19.25 -11.37
CA ILE A 89 10.57 20.05 -12.58
C ILE A 89 11.53 21.23 -12.43
N THR A 90 12.38 21.46 -13.42
CA THR A 90 13.31 22.58 -13.42
C THR A 90 12.60 23.91 -13.63
N GLU A 91 13.15 24.96 -13.06
CA GLU A 91 12.64 26.31 -13.22
C GLU A 91 12.66 26.76 -14.70
N GLU A 92 13.66 26.35 -15.47
CA GLU A 92 13.75 26.59 -16.90
C GLU A 92 12.60 25.98 -17.69
N ALA A 93 12.18 24.77 -17.34
CA ALA A 93 11.03 24.11 -17.96
C ALA A 93 9.72 24.85 -17.69
N VAL A 94 9.58 25.48 -16.53
CA VAL A 94 8.43 26.32 -16.17
C VAL A 94 8.46 27.62 -17.00
N GLU A 95 9.63 28.24 -17.22
CA GLU A 95 9.79 29.45 -18.04
C GLU A 95 9.44 29.21 -19.49
N ASP A 96 9.81 28.08 -20.05
CA ASP A 96 9.60 27.71 -21.45
C ASP A 96 8.17 27.17 -21.74
N ASN A 97 7.27 27.21 -20.79
CA ASN A 97 5.92 26.67 -20.91
C ASN A 97 5.83 25.19 -21.29
N LEU A 98 6.88 24.42 -21.01
CA LEU A 98 6.93 22.99 -21.28
C LEU A 98 6.37 22.16 -20.11
N TYR A 99 6.10 22.80 -18.99
CA TYR A 99 5.70 22.12 -17.74
C TYR A 99 4.38 21.35 -17.85
N ASP A 100 3.41 21.81 -18.62
CA ASP A 100 2.11 21.16 -18.75
C ASP A 100 2.23 19.75 -19.32
N ARG A 101 2.98 19.59 -20.40
CA ARG A 101 3.19 18.31 -21.04
C ARG A 101 4.08 17.39 -20.24
N ILE A 102 5.19 17.93 -19.74
CA ILE A 102 6.21 17.17 -19.00
C ILE A 102 5.67 16.77 -17.64
N ALA A 103 5.07 17.71 -16.91
CA ALA A 103 4.51 17.45 -15.58
C ALA A 103 3.38 16.40 -15.63
N SER A 104 2.47 16.49 -16.60
CA SER A 104 1.41 15.51 -16.77
C SER A 104 1.95 14.11 -17.07
N ARG A 105 2.93 14.00 -17.94
CA ARG A 105 3.58 12.72 -18.29
C ARG A 105 4.30 12.10 -17.10
N TYR A 106 5.06 12.90 -16.36
CA TYR A 106 5.79 12.41 -15.19
C TYR A 106 4.85 12.04 -14.04
N THR A 107 3.77 12.79 -13.85
CA THR A 107 2.76 12.45 -12.85
C THR A 107 2.08 11.12 -13.15
N LYS A 108 1.72 10.86 -14.39
CA LYS A 108 1.17 9.57 -14.83
C LYS A 108 2.18 8.44 -14.67
N ALA A 109 3.44 8.67 -15.04
CA ALA A 109 4.50 7.70 -14.87
C ALA A 109 4.77 7.40 -13.39
N LEU A 110 4.72 8.41 -12.52
CA LEU A 110 4.86 8.25 -11.08
C LEU A 110 3.72 7.39 -10.51
N ALA A 111 2.47 7.70 -10.85
CA ALA A 111 1.30 6.93 -10.40
C ALA A 111 1.38 5.46 -10.84
N ARG A 112 1.76 5.20 -12.07
CA ARG A 112 1.97 3.86 -12.61
C ARG A 112 3.08 3.13 -11.88
N SER A 113 4.20 3.78 -11.64
CA SER A 113 5.35 3.20 -10.93
C SER A 113 4.99 2.83 -9.49
N MET A 114 4.27 3.69 -8.77
CA MET A 114 3.82 3.44 -7.41
C MET A 114 2.83 2.28 -7.33
N ALA A 115 1.86 2.22 -8.24
CA ALA A 115 0.92 1.12 -8.32
C ALA A 115 1.62 -0.22 -8.62
N ASN A 116 2.56 -0.21 -9.57
CA ASN A 116 3.34 -1.41 -9.90
C ASN A 116 4.24 -1.87 -8.75
N ALA A 117 4.88 -0.94 -8.04
CA ALA A 117 5.71 -1.27 -6.87
C ALA A 117 4.88 -1.96 -5.78
N LYS A 118 3.65 -1.51 -5.54
CA LYS A 118 2.73 -2.15 -4.60
C LYS A 118 2.38 -3.57 -5.01
N GLN A 119 2.11 -3.82 -6.30
CA GLN A 119 1.79 -5.15 -6.82
C GLN A 119 3.00 -6.11 -6.73
N VAL A 120 4.20 -5.62 -7.04
CA VAL A 120 5.42 -6.43 -6.98
C VAL A 120 5.81 -6.80 -5.55
N LYS A 121 5.51 -5.93 -4.57
CA LYS A 121 5.79 -6.19 -3.15
C LYS A 121 4.81 -7.18 -2.52
N ALA A 122 3.58 -7.23 -3.00
CA ALA A 122 2.61 -8.20 -2.55
C ALA A 122 2.93 -9.59 -3.09
#